data_074e71717931b71a1ef2b15680cb836c
#
_entry.id   074e71717931b71a1ef2b15680cb836c
#
_cell.length_a   1.000
_cell.length_b   1.000
_cell.length_c   1.000
_cell.angle_alpha   90.00
_cell.angle_beta   90.00
_cell.angle_gamma   90.00
#
_symmetry.space_group_name_H-M   'P 1'
#
loop_
_entity.id
_entity.type
_entity.pdbx_description
1 polymer ?
#
loop_
_entity_poly.entity_id
_entity_poly.type
_entity_poly.pdbx_seq_one_letter_code
_entity_poly.pdbx_strand_id
1 'polypeptide(L)'
;MVLAVALMLIAVLVLLGTTAVMTVTTDMKIASNYRESYKAIYNADGGVEYIVDYLRNNTVTYPTTNATRTDIDAGTCTAGSCTQITITPPAGFSFSSTVNVYGADVANKKYLYRITGTGANSATKTVEMVITRTSIVPQGADGAVAMYGGGPTVDLGGGASPKLYLDGNNYPIPADPGCNGNACRTTGTATGAKPGLYTPSVTPTVTGDTSHIGGNPAQQVGGGSHTESEWIDFVNQVLADPSMYQTTLGTRSNPAVTVVESGSTLAGSSNGAGILIVKDNGTFHMSGNSCYEGIVILLGNGTLTSTGTAIVYGSVVTISHTSKTVVTNGNTDLYYSSEALSNAYNSSGMNRIQRKSWLDVHTR
;
A
#
# COMPACT_ATOMS: atom_id res chain seq x y z
N MET A 1 -59.86 -65.43 -15.59
CA MET A 1 -59.37 -64.45 -16.56
C MET A 1 -59.42 -63.01 -15.99
N VAL A 2 -60.56 -62.54 -15.46
CA VAL A 2 -60.71 -61.17 -14.93
C VAL A 2 -59.70 -60.83 -13.81
N LEU A 3 -59.44 -61.73 -12.90
CA LEU A 3 -58.50 -61.51 -11.78
C LEU A 3 -57.02 -61.30 -12.26
N ALA A 4 -56.61 -62.07 -13.27
CA ALA A 4 -55.23 -61.93 -13.83
C ALA A 4 -55.06 -60.59 -14.53
N VAL A 5 -56.07 -60.12 -15.26
CA VAL A 5 -56.04 -58.79 -15.94
C VAL A 5 -56.01 -57.63 -14.91
N ALA A 6 -56.77 -57.74 -13.83
CA ALA A 6 -56.78 -56.76 -12.76
C ALA A 6 -55.43 -56.69 -12.03
N LEU A 7 -54.80 -57.85 -11.75
CA LEU A 7 -53.48 -57.90 -11.15
C LEU A 7 -52.36 -57.27 -12.08
N MET A 8 -52.42 -57.54 -13.40
CA MET A 8 -51.51 -56.91 -14.36
C MET A 8 -51.73 -55.41 -14.42
N LEU A 9 -52.95 -54.91 -14.40
CA LEU A 9 -53.26 -53.48 -14.40
C LEU A 9 -52.73 -52.79 -13.14
N ILE A 10 -52.90 -53.40 -11.96
CA ILE A 10 -52.33 -52.87 -10.70
C ILE A 10 -50.83 -52.86 -10.74
N ALA A 11 -50.14 -53.91 -11.25
CA ALA A 11 -48.73 -53.99 -11.37
C ALA A 11 -48.17 -52.87 -12.31
N VAL A 12 -48.81 -52.61 -13.43
CA VAL A 12 -48.45 -51.53 -14.37
C VAL A 12 -48.65 -50.16 -13.72
N LEU A 13 -49.78 -49.96 -13.00
CA LEU A 13 -49.99 -48.68 -12.31
C LEU A 13 -48.95 -48.39 -11.19
N VAL A 14 -48.56 -49.44 -10.44
CA VAL A 14 -47.55 -49.35 -9.41
C VAL A 14 -46.15 -49.00 -10.05
N LEU A 15 -45.83 -49.65 -11.16
CA LEU A 15 -44.61 -49.40 -11.89
C LEU A 15 -44.58 -47.99 -12.46
N LEU A 16 -45.66 -47.49 -13.04
CA LEU A 16 -45.78 -46.11 -13.53
C LEU A 16 -45.72 -45.11 -12.39
N GLY A 17 -46.35 -45.38 -11.27
CA GLY A 17 -46.30 -44.53 -10.09
C GLY A 17 -44.91 -44.44 -9.48
N THR A 18 -44.21 -45.56 -9.34
CA THR A 18 -42.85 -45.57 -8.80
C THR A 18 -41.84 -44.87 -9.73
N THR A 19 -41.96 -45.04 -11.05
CA THR A 19 -41.10 -44.31 -12.01
C THR A 19 -41.39 -42.81 -11.99
N ALA A 20 -42.63 -42.38 -11.90
CA ALA A 20 -42.97 -40.96 -11.80
C ALA A 20 -42.39 -40.34 -10.54
N VAL A 21 -42.52 -41.01 -9.37
CA VAL A 21 -41.94 -40.53 -8.10
C VAL A 21 -40.42 -40.47 -8.18
N MET A 22 -39.76 -41.47 -8.76
CA MET A 22 -38.28 -41.45 -8.95
C MET A 22 -37.84 -40.32 -9.84
N THR A 23 -38.51 -40.05 -10.94
CA THR A 23 -38.19 -38.95 -11.85
C THR A 23 -38.30 -37.60 -11.13
N VAL A 24 -39.45 -37.36 -10.46
CA VAL A 24 -39.66 -36.11 -9.73
C VAL A 24 -38.64 -35.88 -8.60
N THR A 25 -38.28 -36.94 -7.86
CA THR A 25 -37.28 -36.84 -6.80
C THR A 25 -35.85 -36.59 -7.38
N THR A 26 -35.56 -37.16 -8.55
CA THR A 26 -34.29 -36.91 -9.25
C THR A 26 -34.23 -35.48 -9.74
N ASP A 27 -35.30 -34.99 -10.36
CA ASP A 27 -35.39 -33.60 -10.84
C ASP A 27 -35.27 -32.57 -9.71
N MET A 28 -35.93 -32.86 -8.56
CA MET A 28 -35.77 -32.01 -7.36
C MET A 28 -34.34 -32.00 -6.83
N LYS A 29 -33.62 -33.13 -6.81
CA LYS A 29 -32.22 -33.20 -6.40
C LYS A 29 -31.33 -32.44 -7.35
N ILE A 30 -31.54 -32.58 -8.66
CA ILE A 30 -30.81 -31.85 -9.69
C ILE A 30 -31.03 -30.36 -9.52
N ALA A 31 -32.28 -29.91 -9.42
CA ALA A 31 -32.60 -28.49 -9.22
C ALA A 31 -32.00 -27.92 -7.93
N SER A 32 -32.04 -28.70 -6.83
CA SER A 32 -31.39 -28.31 -5.56
C SER A 32 -29.87 -28.16 -5.72
N ASN A 33 -29.21 -29.12 -6.35
CA ASN A 33 -27.77 -29.09 -6.56
C ASN A 33 -27.35 -27.91 -7.45
N TYR A 34 -28.10 -27.61 -8.49
CA TYR A 34 -27.87 -26.43 -9.32
C TYR A 34 -27.97 -25.13 -8.50
N ARG A 35 -29.06 -24.99 -7.71
CA ARG A 35 -29.27 -23.82 -6.85
C ARG A 35 -28.12 -23.62 -5.87
N GLU A 36 -27.65 -24.68 -5.22
CA GLU A 36 -26.57 -24.61 -4.25
C GLU A 36 -25.21 -24.34 -4.94
N SER A 37 -24.98 -24.85 -6.15
CA SER A 37 -23.82 -24.51 -6.97
C SER A 37 -23.80 -23.03 -7.34
N TYR A 38 -24.94 -22.47 -7.77
CA TYR A 38 -25.04 -21.01 -8.03
C TYR A 38 -24.78 -20.17 -6.79
N LYS A 39 -25.30 -20.60 -5.63
CA LYS A 39 -25.06 -19.94 -4.36
C LYS A 39 -23.58 -19.96 -3.97
N ALA A 40 -22.90 -21.08 -4.20
CA ALA A 40 -21.45 -21.17 -3.97
C ALA A 40 -20.65 -20.22 -4.88
N ILE A 41 -21.02 -20.09 -6.17
CA ILE A 41 -20.40 -19.11 -7.08
C ILE A 41 -20.65 -17.68 -6.57
N TYR A 42 -21.89 -17.35 -6.21
CA TYR A 42 -22.24 -16.02 -5.70
C TYR A 42 -21.46 -15.67 -4.41
N ASN A 43 -21.29 -16.64 -3.52
CA ASN A 43 -20.49 -16.46 -2.31
C ASN A 43 -18.99 -16.27 -2.63
N ALA A 44 -18.46 -16.99 -3.62
CA ALA A 44 -17.07 -16.80 -4.06
C ALA A 44 -16.87 -15.42 -4.69
N ASP A 45 -17.81 -14.95 -5.51
CA ASP A 45 -17.77 -13.63 -6.13
C ASP A 45 -17.86 -12.50 -5.08
N GLY A 46 -18.77 -12.63 -4.12
CA GLY A 46 -18.83 -11.74 -2.96
C GLY A 46 -17.52 -11.73 -2.17
N GLY A 47 -16.85 -12.87 -2.04
CA GLY A 47 -15.51 -13.00 -1.46
C GLY A 47 -14.44 -12.25 -2.26
N VAL A 48 -14.53 -12.24 -3.60
CA VAL A 48 -13.63 -11.46 -4.48
C VAL A 48 -13.73 -9.97 -4.17
N GLU A 49 -14.93 -9.41 -4.15
CA GLU A 49 -15.13 -7.99 -3.86
C GLU A 49 -14.67 -7.62 -2.44
N TYR A 50 -14.97 -8.49 -1.47
CA TYR A 50 -14.51 -8.29 -0.10
C TYR A 50 -13.00 -8.30 0.03
N ILE A 51 -12.29 -9.21 -0.66
CA ILE A 51 -10.83 -9.25 -0.68
C ILE A 51 -10.23 -7.97 -1.29
N VAL A 52 -10.80 -7.46 -2.38
CA VAL A 52 -10.33 -6.21 -3.00
C VAL A 52 -10.43 -5.05 -2.00
N ASP A 53 -11.55 -4.96 -1.27
CA ASP A 53 -11.73 -3.94 -0.25
C ASP A 53 -10.80 -4.16 0.96
N TYR A 54 -10.67 -5.40 1.43
CA TYR A 54 -9.75 -5.77 2.50
C TYR A 54 -8.30 -5.35 2.18
N LEU A 55 -7.84 -5.60 0.95
CA LEU A 55 -6.47 -5.28 0.51
C LEU A 55 -6.23 -3.76 0.38
N ARG A 56 -7.27 -2.96 0.18
CA ARG A 56 -7.16 -1.50 0.19
C ARG A 56 -6.92 -0.96 1.60
N ASN A 57 -7.50 -1.61 2.59
CA ASN A 57 -7.57 -1.14 3.97
C ASN A 57 -6.58 -1.84 4.91
N ASN A 58 -5.89 -2.89 4.45
CA ASN A 58 -5.00 -3.69 5.29
C ASN A 58 -3.65 -3.95 4.62
N THR A 59 -2.60 -3.94 5.42
CA THR A 59 -1.28 -4.38 4.99
C THR A 59 -1.21 -5.91 5.01
N VAL A 60 -0.83 -6.51 3.88
CA VAL A 60 -0.65 -7.95 3.75
C VAL A 60 0.75 -8.29 3.26
N THR A 61 1.26 -9.42 3.70
CA THR A 61 2.52 -9.95 3.20
C THR A 61 2.29 -10.64 1.86
N TYR A 62 3.10 -10.30 0.87
CA TYR A 62 3.00 -10.86 -0.47
C TYR A 62 4.09 -11.90 -0.73
N PRO A 63 3.83 -12.91 -1.59
CA PRO A 63 4.86 -13.82 -2.07
C PRO A 63 6.03 -13.09 -2.73
N THR A 64 7.24 -13.64 -2.55
CA THR A 64 8.50 -13.09 -3.10
C THR A 64 8.95 -13.81 -4.36
N THR A 65 8.37 -14.97 -4.67
CA THR A 65 8.66 -15.78 -5.86
C THR A 65 7.37 -16.19 -6.56
N ASN A 66 7.46 -16.54 -7.85
CA ASN A 66 6.31 -17.02 -8.60
C ASN A 66 5.93 -18.44 -8.16
N ALA A 67 4.63 -18.71 -8.03
CA ALA A 67 4.09 -20.04 -7.83
C ALA A 67 4.02 -20.81 -9.15
N THR A 68 4.15 -22.14 -9.09
CA THR A 68 3.89 -23.00 -10.24
C THR A 68 2.37 -23.20 -10.42
N ARG A 69 1.93 -23.45 -11.65
CA ARG A 69 0.51 -23.77 -11.89
C ARG A 69 0.08 -25.03 -11.14
N THR A 70 0.97 -26.02 -11.03
CA THR A 70 0.73 -27.25 -10.26
C THR A 70 0.42 -26.96 -8.78
N ASP A 71 1.18 -26.07 -8.13
CA ASP A 71 0.93 -25.70 -6.73
C ASP A 71 -0.41 -24.95 -6.58
N ILE A 72 -0.72 -24.07 -7.52
CA ILE A 72 -1.97 -23.33 -7.56
C ILE A 72 -3.15 -24.29 -7.71
N ASP A 73 -3.09 -25.24 -8.66
CA ASP A 73 -4.17 -26.20 -8.91
C ASP A 73 -4.38 -27.15 -7.74
N ALA A 74 -3.30 -27.58 -7.11
CA ALA A 74 -3.32 -28.40 -5.91
C ALA A 74 -3.81 -27.64 -4.66
N GLY A 75 -3.86 -26.31 -4.71
CA GLY A 75 -4.15 -25.47 -3.55
C GLY A 75 -3.04 -25.46 -2.50
N THR A 76 -1.83 -25.92 -2.87
CA THR A 76 -0.67 -25.99 -1.98
C THR A 76 -0.07 -24.60 -1.78
N CYS A 77 0.10 -24.19 -0.52
CA CYS A 77 0.72 -22.93 -0.19
C CYS A 77 2.14 -23.14 0.30
N THR A 78 3.12 -22.98 -0.60
CA THR A 78 4.55 -23.13 -0.32
C THR A 78 5.16 -21.79 0.07
N ALA A 79 5.95 -21.76 1.14
CA ALA A 79 6.61 -20.54 1.61
C ALA A 79 7.45 -19.87 0.50
N GLY A 80 7.34 -18.57 0.39
CA GLY A 80 7.98 -17.76 -0.65
C GLY A 80 7.13 -17.58 -1.90
N SER A 81 6.46 -18.59 -2.41
CA SER A 81 5.60 -18.52 -3.61
C SER A 81 4.12 -18.33 -3.28
N CYS A 82 3.72 -18.59 -2.05
CA CYS A 82 2.36 -18.39 -1.55
C CYS A 82 2.39 -17.79 -0.14
N THR A 83 1.39 -16.97 0.16
CA THR A 83 1.05 -16.50 1.51
C THR A 83 -0.43 -16.73 1.76
N GLN A 84 -0.83 -16.78 3.02
CA GLN A 84 -2.22 -16.94 3.41
C GLN A 84 -2.73 -15.69 4.12
N ILE A 85 -3.91 -15.25 3.74
CA ILE A 85 -4.63 -14.16 4.41
C ILE A 85 -5.80 -14.78 5.17
N THR A 86 -5.92 -14.47 6.45
CA THR A 86 -7.09 -14.85 7.25
C THR A 86 -8.04 -13.67 7.32
N ILE A 87 -9.29 -13.91 6.94
CA ILE A 87 -10.36 -12.91 6.91
C ILE A 87 -11.62 -13.45 7.57
N THR A 88 -12.49 -12.58 8.01
CA THR A 88 -13.80 -12.96 8.51
C THR A 88 -14.85 -12.61 7.47
N PRO A 89 -15.53 -13.60 6.85
CA PRO A 89 -16.59 -13.30 5.91
C PRO A 89 -17.69 -12.43 6.55
N PRO A 90 -18.18 -11.41 5.86
CA PRO A 90 -19.28 -10.59 6.38
C PRO A 90 -20.59 -11.38 6.45
N ALA A 91 -21.50 -10.92 7.29
CA ALA A 91 -22.81 -11.57 7.45
C ALA A 91 -23.54 -11.70 6.10
N GLY A 92 -24.09 -12.87 5.83
CA GLY A 92 -24.79 -13.18 4.58
C GLY A 92 -23.94 -13.81 3.49
N PHE A 93 -22.61 -13.85 3.64
CA PHE A 93 -21.70 -14.53 2.72
C PHE A 93 -21.05 -15.75 3.37
N SER A 94 -20.82 -16.78 2.56
CA SER A 94 -20.19 -18.02 2.99
C SER A 94 -19.04 -18.37 2.02
N PHE A 95 -17.84 -17.88 2.33
CA PHE A 95 -16.61 -18.20 1.62
C PHE A 95 -15.49 -18.55 2.61
N SER A 96 -14.40 -19.13 2.10
CA SER A 96 -13.27 -19.54 2.95
C SER A 96 -12.69 -18.37 3.72
N SER A 97 -12.54 -18.52 5.04
CA SER A 97 -11.85 -17.57 5.92
C SER A 97 -10.34 -17.51 5.66
N THR A 98 -9.77 -18.51 4.98
CA THR A 98 -8.37 -18.53 4.56
C THR A 98 -8.32 -18.39 3.04
N VAL A 99 -7.61 -17.36 2.57
CA VAL A 99 -7.42 -17.08 1.16
C VAL A 99 -5.95 -17.23 0.83
N ASN A 100 -5.64 -18.11 -0.12
CA ASN A 100 -4.30 -18.29 -0.64
C ASN A 100 -3.98 -17.21 -1.67
N VAL A 101 -2.82 -16.58 -1.50
CA VAL A 101 -2.26 -15.57 -2.39
C VAL A 101 -0.99 -16.13 -3.02
N TYR A 102 -1.00 -16.35 -4.31
CA TYR A 102 0.12 -16.90 -5.06
C TYR A 102 0.83 -15.81 -5.86
N GLY A 103 2.17 -15.90 -5.95
CA GLY A 103 2.92 -15.08 -6.88
C GLY A 103 2.62 -15.52 -8.32
N ALA A 104 1.93 -14.69 -9.10
CA ALA A 104 1.65 -14.97 -10.51
C ALA A 104 2.72 -14.40 -11.45
N ASP A 105 3.16 -13.17 -11.16
CA ASP A 105 4.25 -12.47 -11.84
C ASP A 105 4.77 -11.44 -10.84
N VAL A 106 5.58 -11.90 -9.90
CA VAL A 106 6.02 -11.09 -8.76
C VAL A 106 6.86 -9.89 -9.21
N ALA A 107 7.64 -10.03 -10.27
CA ALA A 107 8.42 -8.93 -10.84
C ALA A 107 7.52 -7.75 -11.27
N ASN A 108 6.35 -8.05 -11.83
CA ASN A 108 5.33 -7.07 -12.23
C ASN A 108 4.22 -6.90 -11.18
N LYS A 109 4.46 -7.34 -9.95
CA LYS A 109 3.53 -7.22 -8.80
C LYS A 109 2.13 -7.78 -9.09
N LYS A 110 2.04 -8.90 -9.82
CA LYS A 110 0.80 -9.61 -10.08
C LYS A 110 0.68 -10.81 -9.15
N TYR A 111 -0.47 -10.90 -8.51
CA TYR A 111 -0.76 -11.95 -7.53
C TYR A 111 -2.10 -12.60 -7.86
N LEU A 112 -2.15 -13.93 -7.71
CA LEU A 112 -3.35 -14.71 -7.94
C LEU A 112 -3.96 -15.09 -6.59
N TYR A 113 -5.25 -14.82 -6.44
CA TYR A 113 -6.05 -15.13 -5.27
C TYR A 113 -7.01 -16.26 -5.60
N ARG A 114 -7.08 -17.27 -4.72
CA ARG A 114 -8.08 -18.34 -4.81
C ARG A 114 -9.08 -18.20 -3.67
N ILE A 115 -10.33 -17.99 -4.04
CA ILE A 115 -11.43 -17.78 -3.11
C ILE A 115 -12.45 -18.88 -3.34
N THR A 116 -12.77 -19.63 -2.28
CA THR A 116 -13.75 -20.72 -2.35
C THR A 116 -15.03 -20.30 -1.63
N GLY A 117 -16.09 -20.17 -2.39
CA GLY A 117 -17.42 -19.98 -1.87
C GLY A 117 -18.10 -21.32 -1.56
N THR A 118 -18.97 -21.33 -0.56
CA THR A 118 -19.71 -22.51 -0.13
C THR A 118 -21.22 -22.28 -0.24
N GLY A 119 -21.93 -23.30 -0.71
CA GLY A 119 -23.37 -23.43 -0.65
C GLY A 119 -23.78 -24.48 0.37
N ALA A 120 -25.08 -24.77 0.50
CA ALA A 120 -25.55 -25.89 1.29
C ALA A 120 -25.13 -27.24 0.66
N ASN A 121 -25.30 -28.32 1.42
CA ASN A 121 -24.96 -29.67 0.98
C ASN A 121 -23.51 -29.84 0.47
N SER A 122 -22.56 -29.10 1.11
CA SER A 122 -21.13 -29.14 0.76
C SER A 122 -20.82 -28.70 -0.70
N ALA A 123 -21.71 -27.97 -1.35
CA ALA A 123 -21.43 -27.39 -2.65
C ALA A 123 -20.34 -26.33 -2.50
N THR A 124 -19.25 -26.47 -3.25
CA THR A 124 -18.14 -25.50 -3.25
C THR A 124 -17.81 -25.06 -4.66
N LYS A 125 -17.42 -23.81 -4.81
CA LYS A 125 -16.90 -23.26 -6.06
C LYS A 125 -15.71 -22.37 -5.76
N THR A 126 -14.67 -22.49 -6.56
CA THR A 126 -13.46 -21.70 -6.42
C THR A 126 -13.34 -20.73 -7.59
N VAL A 127 -13.03 -19.49 -7.26
CA VAL A 127 -12.74 -18.42 -8.21
C VAL A 127 -11.28 -18.04 -8.08
N GLU A 128 -10.62 -17.88 -9.22
CA GLU A 128 -9.28 -17.32 -9.31
C GLU A 128 -9.36 -15.88 -9.80
N MET A 129 -8.72 -14.99 -9.07
CA MET A 129 -8.63 -13.58 -9.41
C MET A 129 -7.18 -13.16 -9.48
N VAL A 130 -6.77 -12.52 -10.58
CA VAL A 130 -5.46 -11.89 -10.69
C VAL A 130 -5.58 -10.41 -10.37
N ILE A 131 -4.81 -9.98 -9.37
CA ILE A 131 -4.67 -8.58 -8.98
C ILE A 131 -3.28 -8.11 -9.38
N THR A 132 -3.22 -6.93 -9.98
CA THR A 132 -1.98 -6.17 -10.10
C THR A 132 -1.97 -5.11 -9.00
N ARG A 133 -0.91 -5.13 -8.21
CA ARG A 133 -0.63 -4.10 -7.20
C ARG A 133 0.30 -3.07 -7.84
N THR A 134 -0.20 -1.88 -8.10
CA THR A 134 0.62 -0.78 -8.60
C THR A 134 0.72 0.25 -7.49
N SER A 135 1.95 0.53 -7.02
CA SER A 135 2.16 1.69 -6.16
C SER A 135 1.94 2.94 -7.01
N ILE A 136 1.12 3.84 -6.52
CA ILE A 136 0.96 5.16 -7.15
C ILE A 136 2.07 6.11 -6.72
N VAL A 137 2.80 5.78 -5.64
CA VAL A 137 3.92 6.58 -5.14
C VAL A 137 5.15 6.33 -5.99
N PRO A 138 5.87 7.35 -6.45
CA PRO A 138 7.19 7.20 -7.03
C PRO A 138 8.10 6.43 -6.06
N GLN A 139 8.74 5.35 -6.54
CA GLN A 139 9.50 4.45 -5.67
C GLN A 139 10.91 4.96 -5.42
N GLY A 140 11.23 5.30 -4.18
CA GLY A 140 12.49 5.90 -3.79
C GLY A 140 12.43 7.43 -3.81
N ALA A 141 13.58 8.05 -3.61
CA ALA A 141 13.77 9.49 -3.74
C ALA A 141 15.17 9.77 -4.28
N ASP A 142 15.34 10.88 -4.96
CA ASP A 142 16.61 11.22 -5.61
C ASP A 142 17.61 11.86 -4.65
N GLY A 143 17.24 12.13 -3.40
CA GLY A 143 18.11 12.70 -2.38
C GLY A 143 17.47 12.69 -1.00
N ALA A 144 18.23 13.08 0.03
CA ALA A 144 17.64 13.42 1.34
C ALA A 144 16.69 14.61 1.20
N VAL A 145 17.06 15.57 0.38
CA VAL A 145 16.19 16.64 -0.13
C VAL A 145 16.24 16.62 -1.65
N ALA A 146 15.10 16.47 -2.31
CA ALA A 146 14.94 16.52 -3.76
C ALA A 146 14.07 17.73 -4.13
N MET A 147 14.63 18.70 -4.84
CA MET A 147 13.96 19.95 -5.16
C MET A 147 13.63 20.03 -6.64
N TYR A 148 12.34 19.84 -6.96
CA TYR A 148 11.81 20.01 -8.31
C TYR A 148 11.19 21.40 -8.45
N GLY A 149 11.42 22.07 -9.57
CA GLY A 149 10.99 23.44 -9.85
C GLY A 149 12.13 24.38 -10.17
N GLY A 150 11.83 25.63 -10.40
CA GLY A 150 12.80 26.65 -10.85
C GLY A 150 13.41 27.44 -9.69
N GLY A 151 14.75 27.49 -9.60
CA GLY A 151 15.47 28.37 -8.70
C GLY A 151 15.45 28.00 -7.21
N PRO A 152 15.70 26.71 -6.87
CA PRO A 152 15.65 26.26 -5.47
C PRO A 152 16.68 26.95 -4.60
N THR A 153 16.27 27.38 -3.40
CA THR A 153 17.14 28.00 -2.41
C THR A 153 17.09 27.22 -1.10
N VAL A 154 18.28 26.89 -0.57
CA VAL A 154 18.46 26.20 0.71
C VAL A 154 19.31 27.04 1.63
N ASP A 155 18.84 27.26 2.86
CA ASP A 155 19.60 27.94 3.90
C ASP A 155 19.94 26.95 5.00
N LEU A 156 21.22 26.61 5.08
CA LEU A 156 21.74 25.62 6.03
C LEU A 156 22.01 26.21 7.41
N GLY A 157 21.85 27.53 7.56
CA GLY A 157 22.27 28.24 8.76
C GLY A 157 23.79 28.27 8.92
N GLY A 158 24.25 28.70 10.07
CA GLY A 158 25.70 28.76 10.35
C GLY A 158 26.02 29.34 11.71
N GLY A 159 27.23 29.09 12.21
CA GLY A 159 27.71 29.58 13.50
C GLY A 159 26.98 29.01 14.70
N ALA A 160 26.51 29.88 15.61
CA ALA A 160 25.77 29.51 16.81
C ALA A 160 24.25 29.41 16.58
N SER A 161 23.80 29.61 15.33
CA SER A 161 22.38 29.66 14.93
C SER A 161 21.80 28.29 14.59
N PRO A 162 20.46 28.20 14.41
CA PRO A 162 19.82 26.97 13.98
C PRO A 162 20.53 26.31 12.79
N LYS A 163 20.70 24.99 12.86
CA LYS A 163 21.46 24.23 11.84
C LYS A 163 20.54 23.28 11.12
N LEU A 164 20.63 23.28 9.79
CA LEU A 164 20.00 22.32 8.92
C LEU A 164 21.07 21.36 8.38
N TYR A 165 20.94 20.08 8.68
CA TYR A 165 21.78 19.02 8.17
C TYR A 165 21.02 18.23 7.13
N LEU A 166 21.59 18.06 5.94
CA LEU A 166 21.07 17.26 4.84
C LEU A 166 22.05 16.11 4.62
N ASP A 167 21.67 14.88 4.92
CA ASP A 167 22.58 13.77 4.73
C ASP A 167 21.93 12.66 3.89
N GLY A 168 22.50 12.44 2.71
CA GLY A 168 22.11 11.42 1.75
C GLY A 168 22.64 10.02 2.06
N ASN A 169 23.48 9.83 3.07
CA ASN A 169 23.83 8.49 3.52
C ASN A 169 22.55 7.73 3.92
N ASN A 170 22.53 6.42 3.72
CA ASN A 170 21.35 5.62 4.04
C ASN A 170 21.31 5.32 5.54
N TYR A 171 20.38 5.94 6.24
CA TYR A 171 20.19 5.79 7.68
C TYR A 171 19.11 4.74 7.97
N PRO A 172 19.38 3.75 8.86
CA PRO A 172 18.33 2.91 9.40
C PRO A 172 17.40 3.74 10.29
N ILE A 173 16.12 3.40 10.34
CA ILE A 173 15.21 4.05 11.30
C ILE A 173 15.61 3.69 12.74
N PRO A 174 15.33 4.55 13.73
CA PRO A 174 15.60 4.25 15.12
C PRO A 174 14.91 2.95 15.57
N ALA A 175 15.56 2.15 16.40
CA ALA A 175 14.96 0.91 16.92
C ALA A 175 13.69 1.18 17.75
N ASP A 176 13.73 2.23 18.59
CA ASP A 176 12.58 2.68 19.39
C ASP A 176 11.74 3.70 18.59
N PRO A 177 10.48 3.38 18.23
CA PRO A 177 9.58 4.32 17.59
C PRO A 177 9.14 5.48 18.49
N GLY A 178 9.35 5.36 19.81
CA GLY A 178 9.05 6.39 20.81
C GLY A 178 10.24 7.27 21.17
N CYS A 179 11.38 7.09 20.50
CA CYS A 179 12.56 7.91 20.76
C CYS A 179 12.31 9.40 20.55
N ASN A 180 13.11 10.25 21.20
CA ASN A 180 13.02 11.70 21.02
C ASN A 180 14.39 12.38 20.95
N GLY A 181 14.48 13.41 20.07
CA GLY A 181 15.67 14.22 19.89
C GLY A 181 16.92 13.42 19.54
N ASN A 182 18.00 13.66 20.24
CA ASN A 182 19.28 12.99 19.98
C ASN A 182 19.24 11.46 20.17
N ALA A 183 18.29 10.93 20.97
CA ALA A 183 18.13 9.47 21.15
C ALA A 183 17.61 8.78 19.89
N CYS A 184 17.00 9.54 18.95
CA CYS A 184 16.57 9.02 17.66
C CYS A 184 17.71 8.95 16.64
N ARG A 185 18.87 9.53 16.89
CA ARG A 185 19.95 9.54 15.88
C ARG A 185 20.54 8.16 15.69
N THR A 186 20.59 7.73 14.45
CA THR A 186 21.27 6.51 14.00
C THR A 186 22.52 6.84 13.20
N THR A 187 23.26 5.83 12.77
CA THR A 187 24.45 6.04 11.93
C THR A 187 24.15 5.65 10.49
N GLY A 188 24.34 6.58 9.58
CA GLY A 188 24.15 6.36 8.15
C GLY A 188 25.29 5.53 7.54
N THR A 189 24.98 4.85 6.44
CA THR A 189 25.93 4.05 5.67
C THR A 189 26.01 4.56 4.23
N ALA A 190 27.19 4.39 3.61
CA ALA A 190 27.36 4.72 2.20
C ALA A 190 26.64 3.76 1.25
N THR A 191 26.26 2.55 1.74
CA THR A 191 25.54 1.58 0.92
C THR A 191 24.11 2.05 0.68
N GLY A 192 23.75 2.24 -0.59
CA GLY A 192 22.47 2.80 -0.98
C GLY A 192 22.32 4.30 -0.74
N ALA A 193 23.43 5.00 -0.48
CA ALA A 193 23.44 6.45 -0.32
C ALA A 193 22.91 7.17 -1.56
N LYS A 194 22.32 8.32 -1.32
CA LYS A 194 21.80 9.27 -2.31
C LYS A 194 22.50 10.62 -2.11
N PRO A 195 22.31 11.61 -3.00
CA PRO A 195 22.68 12.98 -2.72
C PRO A 195 22.03 13.52 -1.45
N GLY A 196 22.76 14.32 -0.68
CA GLY A 196 22.14 15.10 0.38
C GLY A 196 21.15 16.12 -0.17
N LEU A 197 21.54 16.77 -1.29
CA LEU A 197 20.69 17.71 -2.03
C LEU A 197 20.67 17.34 -3.51
N TYR A 198 19.50 17.15 -4.06
CA TYR A 198 19.25 16.85 -5.47
C TYR A 198 18.40 17.92 -6.14
N THR A 199 18.74 18.26 -7.38
CA THR A 199 17.94 19.10 -8.27
C THR A 199 17.96 18.54 -9.70
N PRO A 200 16.86 18.58 -10.48
CA PRO A 200 16.79 17.95 -11.80
C PRO A 200 17.61 18.68 -12.88
N SER A 201 17.72 20.01 -12.83
CA SER A 201 18.31 20.77 -13.94
C SER A 201 18.99 22.08 -13.56
N VAL A 202 18.71 22.62 -12.37
CA VAL A 202 19.22 23.94 -11.96
C VAL A 202 20.09 23.78 -10.72
N THR A 203 21.27 24.41 -10.70
CA THR A 203 22.10 24.44 -9.49
C THR A 203 21.37 25.21 -8.38
N PRO A 204 21.18 24.60 -7.20
CA PRO A 204 20.52 25.29 -6.09
C PRO A 204 21.38 26.41 -5.53
N THR A 205 20.74 27.49 -5.09
CA THR A 205 21.40 28.48 -4.27
C THR A 205 21.48 28.00 -2.84
N VAL A 206 22.68 27.69 -2.37
CA VAL A 206 22.92 27.23 -0.99
C VAL A 206 23.57 28.34 -0.22
N THR A 207 22.97 28.71 0.93
CA THR A 207 23.54 29.68 1.86
C THR A 207 23.85 29.01 3.20
N GLY A 208 24.82 29.55 3.95
CA GLY A 208 25.26 28.96 5.21
C GLY A 208 26.42 27.98 5.06
N ASP A 209 26.57 27.08 6.03
CA ASP A 209 27.70 26.14 6.11
C ASP A 209 27.45 24.89 5.27
N THR A 210 28.09 24.82 4.09
CA THR A 210 27.93 23.66 3.18
C THR A 210 28.52 22.37 3.71
N SER A 211 29.29 22.37 4.80
CA SER A 211 29.74 21.15 5.48
C SER A 211 28.59 20.38 6.12
N HIS A 212 27.39 20.97 6.22
CA HIS A 212 26.17 20.33 6.68
C HIS A 212 25.47 19.48 5.60
N ILE A 213 26.04 19.37 4.39
CA ILE A 213 25.51 18.48 3.35
C ILE A 213 26.39 17.25 3.23
N GLY A 214 25.85 16.11 3.67
CA GLY A 214 26.44 14.78 3.51
C GLY A 214 25.80 14.01 2.36
N GLY A 215 26.31 12.80 2.11
CA GLY A 215 25.79 11.90 1.07
C GLY A 215 26.76 11.66 -0.06
N ASN A 216 26.37 10.86 -1.06
CA ASN A 216 27.25 10.51 -2.17
C ASN A 216 26.51 10.63 -3.53
N PRO A 217 26.76 11.74 -4.25
CA PRO A 217 27.53 12.94 -3.84
C PRO A 217 26.77 13.80 -2.80
N ALA A 218 27.43 14.78 -2.17
CA ALA A 218 26.76 15.72 -1.28
C ALA A 218 25.66 16.51 -2.01
N GLN A 219 25.97 17.01 -3.22
CA GLN A 219 25.01 17.69 -4.09
C GLN A 219 25.04 17.08 -5.50
N GLN A 220 23.87 16.98 -6.13
CA GLN A 220 23.74 16.47 -7.50
C GLN A 220 22.73 17.30 -8.30
N VAL A 221 23.10 17.61 -9.54
CA VAL A 221 22.25 18.25 -10.54
C VAL A 221 22.05 17.27 -11.70
N GLY A 222 20.79 16.95 -12.01
CA GLY A 222 20.46 15.99 -13.06
C GLY A 222 20.72 14.53 -12.70
N GLY A 223 20.36 13.62 -13.62
CA GLY A 223 20.60 12.18 -13.45
C GLY A 223 19.75 11.50 -12.37
N GLY A 224 18.67 12.11 -11.93
CA GLY A 224 17.71 11.51 -11.01
C GLY A 224 16.85 10.45 -11.67
N SER A 225 16.18 9.66 -10.83
CA SER A 225 15.28 8.57 -11.26
C SER A 225 13.85 9.05 -11.48
N HIS A 226 13.50 10.22 -10.95
CA HIS A 226 12.14 10.76 -10.94
C HIS A 226 12.07 12.13 -11.62
N THR A 227 10.87 12.44 -12.11
CA THR A 227 10.52 13.73 -12.70
C THR A 227 9.55 14.48 -11.79
N GLU A 228 9.48 15.80 -11.95
CA GLU A 228 8.51 16.63 -11.25
C GLU A 228 7.07 16.19 -11.58
N SER A 229 6.80 15.82 -12.85
CA SER A 229 5.48 15.36 -13.30
C SER A 229 5.01 14.10 -12.57
N GLU A 230 5.90 13.12 -12.32
CA GLU A 230 5.55 11.91 -11.58
C GLU A 230 5.10 12.23 -10.15
N TRP A 231 5.76 13.18 -9.50
CA TRP A 231 5.36 13.63 -8.16
C TRP A 231 4.04 14.41 -8.17
N ILE A 232 3.83 15.29 -9.17
CA ILE A 232 2.59 16.03 -9.38
C ILE A 232 1.43 15.04 -9.62
N ASP A 233 1.62 14.06 -10.50
CA ASP A 233 0.60 13.06 -10.81
C ASP A 233 0.23 12.22 -9.57
N PHE A 234 1.22 11.85 -8.78
CA PHE A 234 1.00 11.17 -7.51
C PHE A 234 0.15 12.02 -6.56
N VAL A 235 0.58 13.26 -6.31
CA VAL A 235 -0.13 14.15 -5.39
C VAL A 235 -1.57 14.40 -5.87
N ASN A 236 -1.77 14.66 -7.16
CA ASN A 236 -3.09 14.87 -7.74
C ASN A 236 -4.00 13.64 -7.57
N GLN A 237 -3.46 12.43 -7.73
CA GLN A 237 -4.22 11.20 -7.49
C GLN A 237 -4.65 11.06 -6.03
N VAL A 238 -3.77 11.39 -5.08
CA VAL A 238 -4.11 11.38 -3.65
C VAL A 238 -5.18 12.41 -3.33
N LEU A 239 -5.00 13.65 -3.79
CA LEU A 239 -5.90 14.75 -3.46
C LEU A 239 -7.28 14.63 -4.13
N ALA A 240 -7.37 13.86 -5.22
CA ALA A 240 -8.64 13.58 -5.90
C ALA A 240 -9.56 12.63 -5.11
N ASP A 241 -9.02 11.87 -4.17
CA ASP A 241 -9.78 10.90 -3.37
C ASP A 241 -9.55 11.14 -1.87
N PRO A 242 -10.47 11.85 -1.19
CA PRO A 242 -10.35 12.14 0.24
C PRO A 242 -10.25 10.89 1.15
N SER A 243 -10.64 9.72 0.67
CA SER A 243 -10.50 8.47 1.43
C SER A 243 -9.04 7.97 1.51
N MET A 244 -8.15 8.51 0.68
CA MET A 244 -6.74 8.12 0.63
C MET A 244 -5.87 8.83 1.67
N TYR A 245 -6.37 9.84 2.36
CA TYR A 245 -5.57 10.62 3.30
C TYR A 245 -6.36 11.05 4.54
N GLN A 246 -5.62 11.48 5.53
CA GLN A 246 -6.14 12.03 6.79
C GLN A 246 -5.43 13.34 7.15
N THR A 247 -5.91 14.02 8.19
CA THR A 247 -5.33 15.30 8.68
C THR A 247 -4.42 15.12 9.89
N THR A 248 -4.28 13.90 10.41
CA THR A 248 -3.42 13.55 11.54
C THR A 248 -2.24 12.71 11.07
N LEU A 249 -1.12 12.77 11.80
CA LEU A 249 0.05 11.97 11.47
C LEU A 249 -0.23 10.47 11.65
N GLY A 250 0.30 9.65 10.73
CA GLY A 250 0.41 8.22 10.93
C GLY A 250 1.47 7.86 11.96
N THR A 251 1.55 6.60 12.33
CA THR A 251 2.57 6.03 13.21
C THR A 251 3.40 4.98 12.45
N ARG A 252 4.54 4.57 12.98
CA ARG A 252 5.36 3.51 12.35
C ARG A 252 4.58 2.20 12.16
N SER A 253 3.74 1.81 13.12
CA SER A 253 2.91 0.61 13.02
C SER A 253 1.71 0.76 12.09
N ASN A 254 1.27 1.99 11.85
CA ASN A 254 0.18 2.33 10.95
C ASN A 254 0.53 3.61 10.17
N PRO A 255 1.45 3.52 9.20
CA PRO A 255 1.85 4.67 8.41
C PRO A 255 0.67 5.16 7.56
N ALA A 256 0.50 6.46 7.47
CA ALA A 256 -0.64 7.07 6.79
C ALA A 256 -0.21 8.14 5.78
N VAL A 257 -1.12 8.44 4.86
CA VAL A 257 -1.01 9.65 4.07
C VAL A 257 -1.67 10.77 4.84
N THR A 258 -0.90 11.80 5.13
CA THR A 258 -1.38 12.98 5.87
C THR A 258 -1.31 14.19 4.96
N VAL A 259 -2.38 14.97 4.91
CA VAL A 259 -2.44 16.22 4.12
C VAL A 259 -2.58 17.41 5.06
N VAL A 260 -1.68 18.38 4.86
CA VAL A 260 -1.78 19.71 5.49
C VAL A 260 -2.40 20.66 4.48
N GLU A 261 -3.55 21.20 4.82
CA GLU A 261 -4.30 22.13 3.95
C GLU A 261 -3.61 23.48 3.81
N SER A 262 -3.89 24.17 2.71
CA SER A 262 -3.39 25.53 2.45
C SER A 262 -3.74 26.49 3.59
N GLY A 263 -2.76 27.26 4.04
CA GLY A 263 -2.92 28.22 5.15
C GLY A 263 -3.05 27.57 6.52
N SER A 264 -2.98 26.25 6.62
CA SER A 264 -3.07 25.50 7.88
C SER A 264 -1.68 25.12 8.40
N THR A 265 -1.58 24.94 9.72
CA THR A 265 -0.39 24.41 10.36
C THR A 265 -0.71 23.09 11.04
N LEU A 266 0.03 22.04 10.69
CA LEU A 266 0.03 20.78 11.42
C LEU A 266 1.24 20.76 12.35
N ALA A 267 1.00 20.76 13.66
CA ALA A 267 2.05 20.65 14.66
C ALA A 267 2.38 19.19 14.97
N GLY A 268 3.61 18.80 14.73
CA GLY A 268 4.17 17.50 15.10
C GLY A 268 4.98 17.60 16.38
N SER A 269 4.35 17.47 17.55
CA SER A 269 5.03 17.38 18.84
C SER A 269 5.37 15.94 19.24
N SER A 270 4.96 14.97 18.44
CA SER A 270 5.19 13.53 18.60
C SER A 270 5.74 12.95 17.30
N ASN A 271 6.25 11.72 17.40
CA ASN A 271 6.77 11.01 16.23
C ASN A 271 5.64 10.68 15.24
N GLY A 272 5.93 10.81 13.95
CA GLY A 272 5.02 10.52 12.87
C GLY A 272 5.65 9.60 11.83
N ALA A 273 4.81 8.91 11.04
CA ALA A 273 5.30 8.08 9.93
C ALA A 273 4.32 8.01 8.76
N GLY A 274 4.86 7.88 7.56
CA GLY A 274 4.10 7.70 6.32
C GLY A 274 4.44 8.72 5.24
N ILE A 275 3.42 9.18 4.53
CA ILE A 275 3.54 10.20 3.47
C ILE A 275 2.85 11.47 3.94
N LEU A 276 3.60 12.56 4.00
CA LEU A 276 3.08 13.86 4.38
C LEU A 276 3.06 14.78 3.16
N ILE A 277 1.91 15.30 2.80
CA ILE A 277 1.72 16.26 1.73
C ILE A 277 1.35 17.62 2.35
N VAL A 278 2.18 18.61 2.16
CA VAL A 278 1.93 19.98 2.61
C VAL A 278 1.52 20.81 1.38
N LYS A 279 0.27 21.24 1.35
CA LYS A 279 -0.26 22.05 0.23
C LYS A 279 0.39 23.44 0.22
N ASP A 280 0.21 24.15 -0.90
CA ASP A 280 0.70 25.51 -1.07
C ASP A 280 0.28 26.41 0.12
N ASN A 281 1.24 27.17 0.68
CA ASN A 281 1.09 27.97 1.89
C ASN A 281 0.67 27.20 3.17
N GLY A 282 0.68 25.85 3.14
CA GLY A 282 0.55 25.04 4.36
C GLY A 282 1.88 24.98 5.12
N THR A 283 1.83 24.62 6.40
CA THR A 283 3.02 24.46 7.23
C THR A 283 2.97 23.16 8.02
N PHE A 284 4.00 22.35 7.87
CA PHE A 284 4.28 21.28 8.82
C PHE A 284 5.31 21.78 9.83
N HIS A 285 4.90 21.90 11.10
CA HIS A 285 5.75 22.40 12.18
C HIS A 285 6.15 21.28 13.12
N MET A 286 7.43 20.92 13.13
CA MET A 286 7.99 19.97 14.09
C MET A 286 8.46 20.72 15.33
N SER A 287 7.93 20.39 16.50
CA SER A 287 8.27 21.05 17.76
C SER A 287 8.91 20.08 18.75
N GLY A 288 9.71 20.61 19.68
CA GLY A 288 10.39 19.80 20.70
C GLY A 288 11.46 18.90 20.10
N ASN A 289 11.41 17.62 20.42
CA ASN A 289 12.37 16.58 19.99
C ASN A 289 11.68 15.54 19.10
N SER A 290 10.94 15.95 18.09
CA SER A 290 10.13 15.07 17.26
C SER A 290 10.92 14.38 16.15
N CYS A 291 10.45 13.20 15.74
CA CYS A 291 10.97 12.42 14.63
C CYS A 291 9.85 12.13 13.62
N TYR A 292 10.15 12.25 12.33
CA TYR A 292 9.24 11.84 11.26
C TYR A 292 9.92 10.79 10.38
N GLU A 293 9.19 9.71 10.05
CA GLU A 293 9.70 8.58 9.25
C GLU A 293 8.89 8.43 7.97
N GLY A 294 9.50 8.72 6.83
CA GLY A 294 8.84 8.60 5.54
C GLY A 294 9.17 9.70 4.56
N ILE A 295 8.19 10.13 3.79
CA ILE A 295 8.38 11.16 2.78
C ILE A 295 7.55 12.40 3.10
N VAL A 296 8.17 13.57 3.02
CA VAL A 296 7.53 14.88 3.15
C VAL A 296 7.51 15.55 1.80
N ILE A 297 6.33 15.85 1.27
CA ILE A 297 6.14 16.49 -0.03
C ILE A 297 5.61 17.91 0.20
N LEU A 298 6.35 18.91 -0.26
CA LEU A 298 6.01 20.32 -0.11
C LEU A 298 5.61 20.89 -1.48
N LEU A 299 4.38 21.42 -1.58
CA LEU A 299 3.83 21.97 -2.82
C LEU A 299 3.88 23.48 -2.80
N GLY A 300 4.31 24.08 -3.90
CA GLY A 300 4.36 25.54 -4.04
C GLY A 300 5.13 26.20 -2.92
N ASN A 301 4.49 27.02 -2.09
CA ASN A 301 5.07 27.66 -0.91
C ASN A 301 4.80 26.91 0.40
N GLY A 302 4.48 25.59 0.31
CA GLY A 302 4.38 24.73 1.49
C GLY A 302 5.72 24.66 2.23
N THR A 303 5.70 24.67 3.55
CA THR A 303 6.93 24.76 4.37
C THR A 303 7.02 23.66 5.41
N LEU A 304 8.24 23.18 5.62
CA LEU A 304 8.63 22.42 6.80
C LEU A 304 9.36 23.37 7.76
N THR A 305 8.83 23.53 8.96
CA THR A 305 9.45 24.37 10.00
C THR A 305 9.77 23.54 11.24
N SER A 306 10.78 23.94 12.00
CA SER A 306 11.12 23.25 13.24
C SER A 306 11.53 24.18 14.35
N THR A 307 11.23 23.77 15.59
CA THR A 307 11.77 24.35 16.82
C THR A 307 12.26 23.22 17.73
N GLY A 308 13.47 23.36 18.29
CA GLY A 308 14.11 22.27 19.08
C GLY A 308 14.98 21.38 18.22
N THR A 309 14.97 20.05 18.45
CA THR A 309 15.70 19.06 17.64
C THR A 309 14.72 18.21 16.85
N ALA A 310 14.59 18.46 15.55
CA ALA A 310 13.70 17.72 14.67
C ALA A 310 14.53 16.82 13.73
N ILE A 311 14.08 15.60 13.54
CA ILE A 311 14.73 14.63 12.64
C ILE A 311 13.68 14.08 11.66
N VAL A 312 14.03 14.07 10.37
CA VAL A 312 13.27 13.39 9.33
C VAL A 312 14.11 12.24 8.79
N TYR A 313 13.63 11.03 8.90
CA TYR A 313 14.16 9.85 8.23
C TYR A 313 13.37 9.56 6.96
N GLY A 314 14.01 9.57 5.81
CA GLY A 314 13.38 9.32 4.52
C GLY A 314 13.79 10.32 3.46
N SER A 315 12.87 11.19 3.04
CA SER A 315 13.20 12.26 2.09
C SER A 315 12.22 13.42 2.20
N VAL A 316 12.69 14.61 1.86
CA VAL A 316 11.86 15.78 1.62
C VAL A 316 11.88 16.09 0.12
N VAL A 317 10.70 16.10 -0.49
CA VAL A 317 10.50 16.42 -1.92
C VAL A 317 9.79 17.75 -2.04
N THR A 318 10.31 18.66 -2.83
CA THR A 318 9.64 19.93 -3.12
C THR A 318 9.21 19.99 -4.56
N ILE A 319 8.00 20.47 -4.82
CA ILE A 319 7.39 20.52 -6.14
C ILE A 319 6.92 21.94 -6.42
N SER A 320 7.27 22.47 -7.60
CA SER A 320 6.89 23.82 -8.06
C SER A 320 7.30 24.92 -7.08
N HIS A 321 8.41 24.75 -6.40
CA HIS A 321 8.85 25.62 -5.32
C HIS A 321 9.61 26.84 -5.86
N THR A 322 9.27 28.03 -5.36
CA THR A 322 9.88 29.31 -5.78
C THR A 322 10.58 30.05 -4.64
N SER A 323 10.55 29.50 -3.42
CA SER A 323 11.10 30.17 -2.23
C SER A 323 11.76 29.18 -1.25
N LYS A 324 12.19 29.64 -0.08
CA LYS A 324 12.79 28.81 0.97
C LYS A 324 11.80 27.70 1.42
N THR A 325 12.23 26.48 1.32
CA THR A 325 11.41 25.29 1.52
C THR A 325 11.41 24.80 2.96
N VAL A 326 12.58 24.85 3.60
CA VAL A 326 12.79 24.41 4.97
C VAL A 326 13.27 25.58 5.79
N VAL A 327 12.53 25.94 6.80
CA VAL A 327 12.84 27.05 7.72
C VAL A 327 13.03 26.48 9.12
N THR A 328 14.26 26.52 9.62
CA THR A 328 14.58 26.00 10.94
C THR A 328 14.84 27.13 11.94
N ASN A 329 14.17 27.06 13.10
CA ASN A 329 14.47 27.85 14.28
C ASN A 329 15.14 27.00 15.38
N GLY A 330 15.50 25.77 15.05
CA GLY A 330 16.20 24.78 15.87
C GLY A 330 17.17 23.95 15.04
N ASN A 331 17.70 22.87 15.61
CA ASN A 331 18.51 21.91 14.85
C ASN A 331 17.61 20.94 14.10
N THR A 332 17.75 20.84 12.78
CA THR A 332 16.97 19.94 11.95
C THR A 332 17.89 19.03 11.16
N ASP A 333 17.70 17.74 11.29
CA ASP A 333 18.43 16.73 10.53
C ASP A 333 17.47 16.09 9.52
N LEU A 334 17.82 16.14 8.23
CA LEU A 334 17.11 15.48 7.15
C LEU A 334 17.99 14.34 6.62
N TYR A 335 17.70 13.13 7.04
CA TYR A 335 18.46 11.92 6.75
C TYR A 335 17.76 11.07 5.70
N TYR A 336 18.45 10.74 4.61
CA TYR A 336 17.92 9.75 3.68
C TYR A 336 17.78 8.40 4.37
N SER A 337 16.64 7.75 4.19
CA SER A 337 16.38 6.41 4.71
C SER A 337 15.53 5.61 3.73
N SER A 338 16.13 4.62 3.10
CA SER A 338 15.40 3.70 2.22
C SER A 338 14.40 2.85 2.99
N GLU A 339 14.68 2.56 4.27
CA GLU A 339 13.78 1.81 5.15
C GLU A 339 12.53 2.62 5.49
N ALA A 340 12.69 3.90 5.88
CA ALA A 340 11.56 4.79 6.16
C ALA A 340 10.68 4.99 4.92
N LEU A 341 11.29 5.17 3.74
CA LEU A 341 10.57 5.27 2.48
C LEU A 341 9.80 3.99 2.15
N SER A 342 10.42 2.82 2.33
CA SER A 342 9.76 1.53 2.11
C SER A 342 8.53 1.37 3.02
N ASN A 343 8.64 1.75 4.30
CA ASN A 343 7.54 1.72 5.24
C ASN A 343 6.42 2.70 4.84
N ALA A 344 6.77 3.92 4.43
CA ALA A 344 5.82 4.91 3.96
C ALA A 344 5.02 4.44 2.73
N TYR A 345 5.67 3.75 1.79
CA TYR A 345 5.00 3.20 0.59
C TYR A 345 4.03 2.06 0.89
N ASN A 346 4.13 1.45 2.06
CA ASN A 346 3.17 0.46 2.55
C ASN A 346 1.95 1.08 3.27
N SER A 347 1.87 2.42 3.34
CA SER A 347 0.70 3.11 3.88
C SER A 347 -0.58 2.65 3.19
N SER A 348 -1.65 2.54 3.95
CA SER A 348 -2.96 2.18 3.42
C SER A 348 -3.38 3.15 2.31
N GLY A 349 -4.00 2.64 1.25
CA GLY A 349 -4.42 3.43 0.09
C GLY A 349 -3.35 3.69 -0.97
N MET A 350 -2.05 3.53 -0.66
CA MET A 350 -0.97 3.79 -1.63
C MET A 350 -0.81 2.72 -2.69
N ASN A 351 -1.39 1.56 -2.48
CA ASN A 351 -1.35 0.49 -3.45
C ASN A 351 -2.65 0.46 -4.25
N ARG A 352 -2.57 0.87 -5.50
CA ARG A 352 -3.70 0.74 -6.42
C ARG A 352 -3.88 -0.72 -6.78
N ILE A 353 -4.97 -1.30 -6.30
CA ILE A 353 -5.35 -2.67 -6.59
C ILE A 353 -6.21 -2.66 -7.84
N GLN A 354 -5.70 -3.25 -8.92
CA GLN A 354 -6.44 -3.44 -10.17
C GLN A 354 -6.72 -4.91 -10.38
N ARG A 355 -8.00 -5.27 -10.42
CA ARG A 355 -8.42 -6.58 -10.88
C ARG A 355 -8.16 -6.68 -12.39
N LYS A 356 -7.33 -7.64 -12.81
CA LYS A 356 -6.99 -7.85 -14.23
C LYS A 356 -7.79 -8.97 -14.87
N SER A 357 -8.10 -10.01 -14.11
CA SER A 357 -8.91 -11.13 -14.59
C SER A 357 -9.67 -11.79 -13.42
N TRP A 358 -10.76 -12.41 -13.79
CA TRP A 358 -11.59 -13.23 -12.92
C TRP A 358 -11.95 -14.49 -13.71
N LEU A 359 -11.77 -15.64 -13.11
CA LEU A 359 -12.03 -16.93 -13.75
C LEU A 359 -12.69 -17.87 -12.73
N ASP A 360 -13.82 -18.45 -13.11
CA ASP A 360 -14.40 -19.60 -12.40
C ASP A 360 -13.56 -20.85 -12.72
N VAL A 361 -13.00 -21.44 -11.68
CA VAL A 361 -12.22 -22.68 -11.80
C VAL A 361 -13.19 -23.85 -11.69
N HIS A 362 -13.60 -24.37 -12.83
CA HIS A 362 -14.28 -25.65 -12.84
C HIS A 362 -13.27 -26.72 -12.39
N THR A 363 -13.48 -27.30 -11.21
CA THR A 363 -12.77 -28.53 -10.81
C THR A 363 -13.02 -29.58 -11.88
N ARG A 364 -11.98 -29.91 -12.63
CA ARG A 364 -11.95 -31.01 -13.58
C ARG A 364 -11.97 -32.33 -12.85
#